data_76b421f6ea82c0df5ac4d5d73e057756
#
_entry.id   76b421f6ea82c0df5ac4d5d73e057756
#
_cell.length_a   1.000
_cell.length_b   1.000
_cell.length_c   1.000
_cell.angle_alpha   90.00
_cell.angle_beta   90.00
_cell.angle_gamma   90.00
#
_symmetry.space_group_name_H-M   'P 1'
#
loop_
_entity.id
_entity.type
_entity.pdbx_description
1 polymer ?
#
loop_
_entity_poly.entity_id
_entity_poly.type
_entity_poly.pdbx_seq_one_letter_code
_entity_poly.pdbx_strand_id
1 'polypeptide(L)'
;MSKIYHNIGVLAHVDSGKTTLTEQLLYLTGVVRNAGSVDSGTAATDNLSIERKRGISVRTSTASAEWNGVTINIIDTPGHIDFAGEVERSLCALDYAIVIVSAVEGVRAHTENIMRALDEANLPRLVFINKIDRAGADSEAVIAELSSLAKCPLLPLTVCRDEGLDSYSCAMKTGDDFSAAVTEALCETCPEAEEAFLSDEILHNENYALIVQIWLIS
;
A
#
# COMPACT_ATOMS: atom_id res chain seq x y z
N MET A 1 19.13 19.30 -12.73
CA MET A 1 18.31 18.09 -12.70
C MET A 1 16.98 18.47 -12.08
N SER A 2 15.85 18.22 -12.75
CA SER A 2 14.53 18.41 -12.16
C SER A 2 14.37 17.41 -11.01
N LYS A 3 13.96 17.88 -9.82
CA LYS A 3 13.61 16.97 -8.73
C LYS A 3 12.35 16.18 -9.15
N ILE A 4 12.39 14.87 -8.99
CA ILE A 4 11.23 13.99 -9.18
C ILE A 4 10.44 13.98 -7.87
N TYR A 5 9.13 14.20 -7.97
CA TYR A 5 8.21 14.22 -6.85
C TYR A 5 7.13 13.16 -7.07
N HIS A 6 6.80 12.41 -6.03
CA HIS A 6 5.66 11.49 -6.04
C HIS A 6 4.80 11.70 -4.80
N ASN A 7 3.51 11.81 -5.01
CA ASN A 7 2.50 11.91 -3.96
C ASN A 7 1.90 10.53 -3.73
N ILE A 8 2.17 9.94 -2.58
CA ILE A 8 1.71 8.60 -2.22
C ILE A 8 0.67 8.71 -1.11
N GLY A 9 -0.55 8.27 -1.40
CA GLY A 9 -1.63 8.19 -0.41
C GLY A 9 -1.57 6.89 0.38
N VAL A 10 -1.70 6.98 1.70
CA VAL A 10 -1.82 5.80 2.57
C VAL A 10 -3.27 5.66 3.02
N LEU A 11 -3.91 4.58 2.57
CA LEU A 11 -5.32 4.30 2.74
C LEU A 11 -5.49 2.98 3.51
N ALA A 12 -6.41 2.95 4.46
CA ALA A 12 -6.62 1.75 5.26
C ALA A 12 -7.99 1.75 5.94
N HIS A 13 -8.48 0.55 6.25
CA HIS A 13 -9.54 0.41 7.25
C HIS A 13 -8.99 0.78 8.65
N VAL A 14 -9.89 1.16 9.55
CA VAL A 14 -9.56 1.44 10.97
C VAL A 14 -8.80 0.25 11.56
N ASP A 15 -7.81 0.54 12.38
CA ASP A 15 -6.95 -0.45 13.06
C ASP A 15 -6.11 -1.39 12.15
N SER A 16 -6.07 -1.19 10.83
CA SER A 16 -5.20 -1.99 9.94
C SER A 16 -3.70 -1.70 10.10
N GLY A 17 -3.32 -0.65 10.86
CA GLY A 17 -1.93 -0.28 11.11
C GLY A 17 -1.41 0.86 10.24
N LYS A 18 -2.31 1.70 9.71
CA LYS A 18 -1.98 2.85 8.85
C LYS A 18 -0.92 3.77 9.47
N THR A 19 -1.19 4.31 10.66
CA THR A 19 -0.27 5.21 11.35
C THR A 19 1.07 4.53 11.65
N THR A 20 1.06 3.26 12.03
CA THR A 20 2.28 2.49 12.29
C THR A 20 3.16 2.39 11.03
N LEU A 21 2.57 2.06 9.87
CA LEU A 21 3.32 2.00 8.61
C LEU A 21 3.86 3.37 8.23
N THR A 22 3.04 4.42 8.31
CA THR A 22 3.47 5.79 7.97
C THR A 22 4.64 6.24 8.86
N GLU A 23 4.59 5.99 10.16
CA GLU A 23 5.68 6.30 11.10
C GLU A 23 6.95 5.51 10.78
N GLN A 24 6.83 4.23 10.41
CA GLN A 24 7.98 3.41 10.00
C GLN A 24 8.61 3.92 8.69
N LEU A 25 7.81 4.32 7.72
CA LEU A 25 8.31 4.93 6.48
C LEU A 25 9.07 6.23 6.75
N LEU A 26 8.54 7.09 7.63
CA LEU A 26 9.20 8.33 8.03
C LEU A 26 10.50 8.07 8.81
N TYR A 27 10.55 7.03 9.62
CA TYR A 27 11.75 6.60 10.33
C TYR A 27 12.81 6.06 9.38
N LEU A 28 12.45 5.16 8.46
CA LEU A 28 13.38 4.58 7.48
C LEU A 28 13.97 5.62 6.52
N THR A 29 13.19 6.64 6.19
CA THR A 29 13.63 7.76 5.34
C THR A 29 14.40 8.83 6.13
N GLY A 30 14.56 8.66 7.45
CA GLY A 30 15.31 9.57 8.32
C GLY A 30 14.61 10.90 8.62
N VAL A 31 13.34 11.04 8.28
CA VAL A 31 12.53 12.24 8.58
C VAL A 31 12.29 12.37 10.08
N VAL A 32 12.03 11.25 10.75
CA VAL A 32 11.91 11.19 12.22
C VAL A 32 13.03 10.34 12.81
N ARG A 33 13.50 10.70 14.02
CA ARG A 33 14.60 10.00 14.70
C ARG A 33 14.18 8.70 15.37
N ASN A 34 12.91 8.61 15.76
CA ASN A 34 12.31 7.43 16.37
C ASN A 34 10.93 7.25 15.73
N ALA A 35 10.57 6.04 15.39
CA ALA A 35 9.20 5.75 14.97
C ALA A 35 8.26 6.02 16.16
N GLY A 36 7.24 6.84 15.95
CA GLY A 36 6.19 7.08 16.95
C GLY A 36 5.27 5.86 17.06
N SER A 37 4.51 5.80 18.15
CA SER A 37 3.50 4.76 18.37
C SER A 37 2.16 5.40 18.73
N VAL A 38 1.09 4.88 18.16
CA VAL A 38 -0.29 5.29 18.46
C VAL A 38 -0.59 5.02 19.94
N ASP A 39 -0.18 3.86 20.45
CA ASP A 39 -0.43 3.43 21.83
C ASP A 39 0.25 4.35 22.86
N SER A 40 1.42 4.90 22.53
CA SER A 40 2.14 5.85 23.38
C SER A 40 1.79 7.31 23.10
N GLY A 41 0.96 7.60 22.08
CA GLY A 41 0.56 8.97 21.69
C GLY A 41 1.73 9.82 21.15
N THR A 42 2.77 9.18 20.62
CA THR A 42 3.99 9.84 20.12
C THR A 42 4.07 9.90 18.59
N ALA A 43 3.03 9.48 17.87
CA ALA A 43 2.99 9.52 16.41
C ALA A 43 3.14 10.97 15.91
N ALA A 44 4.04 11.16 14.94
CA ALA A 44 4.34 12.48 14.37
C ALA A 44 3.21 12.97 13.44
N THR A 45 2.42 12.04 12.90
CA THR A 45 1.31 12.31 11.98
C THR A 45 0.02 12.72 12.70
N ASP A 46 -0.15 12.37 13.97
CA ASP A 46 -1.36 12.67 14.75
C ASP A 46 -1.24 14.05 15.44
N ASN A 47 -1.70 15.10 14.77
CA ASN A 47 -1.55 16.48 15.23
C ASN A 47 -2.68 16.96 16.16
N LEU A 48 -3.87 16.34 16.11
CA LEU A 48 -5.01 16.75 16.93
C LEU A 48 -5.07 15.99 18.25
N SER A 49 -5.47 16.69 19.33
CA SER A 49 -5.64 16.07 20.65
C SER A 49 -6.69 14.96 20.67
N ILE A 50 -7.65 14.99 19.75
CA ILE A 50 -8.68 13.95 19.59
C ILE A 50 -8.12 12.71 18.88
N GLU A 51 -7.22 12.90 17.92
CA GLU A 51 -6.50 11.81 17.20
C GLU A 51 -5.67 11.01 18.20
N ARG A 52 -4.87 11.69 19.01
CA ARG A 52 -4.04 11.06 20.07
C ARG A 52 -4.86 10.34 21.14
N LYS A 53 -6.05 10.86 21.49
CA LYS A 53 -6.90 10.25 22.52
C LYS A 53 -7.68 9.03 22.02
N ARG A 54 -8.01 8.99 20.74
CA ARG A 54 -8.84 7.94 20.14
C ARG A 54 -8.07 6.98 19.23
N GLY A 55 -6.78 7.28 18.92
CA GLY A 55 -5.96 6.49 18.02
C GLY A 55 -6.46 6.46 16.58
N ILE A 56 -7.15 7.54 16.13
CA ILE A 56 -7.70 7.64 14.78
C ILE A 56 -7.25 8.96 14.12
N SER A 57 -6.86 8.91 12.85
CA SER A 57 -6.59 10.10 12.06
C SER A 57 -7.91 10.72 11.59
N VAL A 58 -8.11 12.01 11.87
CA VAL A 58 -9.34 12.76 11.54
C VAL A 58 -9.13 13.66 10.33
N ARG A 59 -7.90 14.12 10.09
CA ARG A 59 -7.54 14.97 8.95
C ARG A 59 -6.42 14.36 8.15
N THR A 60 -6.40 14.68 6.86
CA THR A 60 -5.28 14.38 5.98
C THR A 60 -4.03 15.09 6.49
N SER A 61 -2.97 14.36 6.73
CA SER A 61 -1.65 14.89 7.06
C SER A 61 -0.67 14.60 5.93
N THR A 62 0.31 15.47 5.75
CA THR A 62 1.32 15.30 4.69
C THR A 62 2.70 15.38 5.33
N ALA A 63 3.54 14.41 5.00
CA ALA A 63 4.95 14.42 5.34
C ALA A 63 5.77 14.18 4.08
N SER A 64 6.92 14.88 3.96
CA SER A 64 7.82 14.72 2.81
C SER A 64 9.09 14.01 3.25
N ALA A 65 9.52 13.05 2.46
CA ALA A 65 10.74 12.28 2.64
C ALA A 65 11.58 12.27 1.36
N GLU A 66 12.89 12.16 1.49
CA GLU A 66 13.78 11.97 0.34
C GLU A 66 14.32 10.53 0.35
N TRP A 67 14.17 9.82 -0.75
CA TRP A 67 14.70 8.47 -0.92
C TRP A 67 15.29 8.27 -2.31
N ASN A 68 16.56 7.87 -2.38
CA ASN A 68 17.28 7.63 -3.64
C ASN A 68 17.18 8.78 -4.67
N GLY A 69 17.17 10.03 -4.21
CA GLY A 69 17.08 11.22 -5.09
C GLY A 69 15.65 11.57 -5.54
N VAL A 70 14.64 10.86 -5.06
CA VAL A 70 13.22 11.13 -5.28
C VAL A 70 12.63 11.74 -4.02
N THR A 71 11.81 12.78 -4.16
CA THR A 71 11.03 13.33 -3.06
C THR A 71 9.67 12.64 -3.03
N ILE A 72 9.37 11.98 -1.91
CA ILE A 72 8.12 11.27 -1.67
C ILE A 72 7.29 12.09 -0.69
N ASN A 73 6.11 12.54 -1.10
CA ASN A 73 5.12 13.14 -0.23
C ASN A 73 4.15 12.04 0.22
N ILE A 74 4.20 11.69 1.49
CA ILE A 74 3.30 10.71 2.10
C ILE A 74 2.06 11.48 2.57
N ILE A 75 0.92 11.15 1.99
CA ILE A 75 -0.38 11.75 2.32
C ILE A 75 -1.17 10.72 3.13
N ASP A 76 -1.21 10.94 4.43
CA ASP A 76 -1.97 10.10 5.36
C ASP A 76 -3.43 10.52 5.37
N THR A 77 -4.31 9.64 4.90
CA THR A 77 -5.75 9.93 4.81
C THR A 77 -6.51 9.39 6.02
N PRO A 78 -7.64 10.02 6.42
CA PRO A 78 -8.47 9.48 7.48
C PRO A 78 -8.94 8.06 7.17
N GLY A 79 -8.76 7.13 8.12
CA GLY A 79 -9.19 5.72 7.98
C GLY A 79 -10.65 5.47 8.36
N HIS A 80 -11.38 6.48 8.81
CA HIS A 80 -12.76 6.32 9.28
C HIS A 80 -13.77 6.62 8.16
N ILE A 81 -14.84 5.81 8.07
CA ILE A 81 -15.85 5.90 7.03
C ILE A 81 -16.56 7.27 6.96
N ASP A 82 -16.65 7.97 8.08
CA ASP A 82 -17.25 9.31 8.18
C ASP A 82 -16.47 10.37 7.39
N PHE A 83 -15.25 10.07 6.95
CA PHE A 83 -14.38 10.98 6.21
C PHE A 83 -14.20 10.61 4.74
N ALA A 84 -15.10 9.81 4.16
CA ALA A 84 -15.04 9.34 2.77
C ALA A 84 -14.86 10.50 1.76
N GLY A 85 -15.52 11.64 1.98
CA GLY A 85 -15.38 12.82 1.12
C GLY A 85 -13.99 13.50 1.17
N GLU A 86 -13.20 13.29 2.23
CA GLU A 86 -11.80 13.73 2.28
C GLU A 86 -10.88 12.76 1.53
N VAL A 87 -11.18 11.48 1.58
CA VAL A 87 -10.47 10.45 0.80
C VAL A 87 -10.61 10.76 -0.68
N GLU A 88 -11.83 10.93 -1.20
CA GLU A 88 -12.08 11.25 -2.62
C GLU A 88 -11.34 12.52 -3.09
N ARG A 89 -11.34 13.58 -2.28
CA ARG A 89 -10.61 14.81 -2.59
C ARG A 89 -9.10 14.60 -2.62
N SER A 90 -8.59 13.74 -1.75
CA SER A 90 -7.16 13.43 -1.68
C SER A 90 -6.69 12.64 -2.89
N LEU A 91 -7.54 11.74 -3.44
CA LEU A 91 -7.18 10.89 -4.59
C LEU A 91 -6.73 11.70 -5.81
N CYS A 92 -7.34 12.87 -6.06
CA CYS A 92 -6.97 13.73 -7.20
C CYS A 92 -5.54 14.31 -7.11
N ALA A 93 -4.93 14.28 -5.95
CA ALA A 93 -3.58 14.80 -5.71
C ALA A 93 -2.51 13.70 -5.66
N LEU A 94 -2.91 12.43 -5.77
CA LEU A 94 -2.02 11.28 -5.63
C LEU A 94 -1.50 10.82 -7.00
N ASP A 95 -0.25 10.39 -7.00
CA ASP A 95 0.35 9.65 -8.11
C ASP A 95 0.23 8.13 -7.88
N TYR A 96 0.27 7.70 -6.62
CA TYR A 96 0.18 6.29 -6.20
C TYR A 96 -0.57 6.16 -4.87
N ALA A 97 -1.09 4.97 -4.61
CA ALA A 97 -1.72 4.63 -3.34
C ALA A 97 -1.09 3.40 -2.68
N ILE A 98 -1.00 3.40 -1.35
CA ILE A 98 -0.72 2.22 -0.53
C ILE A 98 -2.01 1.88 0.22
N VAL A 99 -2.59 0.72 -0.04
CA VAL A 99 -3.78 0.21 0.64
C VAL A 99 -3.35 -0.82 1.68
N ILE A 100 -3.62 -0.54 2.95
CA ILE A 100 -3.25 -1.45 4.04
C ILE A 100 -4.45 -2.32 4.41
N VAL A 101 -4.25 -3.63 4.40
CA VAL A 101 -5.25 -4.64 4.77
C VAL A 101 -4.70 -5.50 5.90
N SER A 102 -5.51 -5.79 6.90
CA SER A 102 -5.12 -6.68 8.00
C SER A 102 -5.25 -8.14 7.59
N ALA A 103 -4.19 -8.94 7.76
CA ALA A 103 -4.20 -10.39 7.53
C ALA A 103 -5.18 -11.14 8.44
N VAL A 104 -5.51 -10.55 9.61
CA VAL A 104 -6.41 -11.15 10.60
C VAL A 104 -7.88 -10.80 10.31
N GLU A 105 -8.12 -9.56 9.88
CA GLU A 105 -9.49 -9.05 9.69
C GLU A 105 -10.01 -9.26 8.28
N GLY A 106 -9.13 -9.50 7.31
CA GLY A 106 -9.48 -9.64 5.90
C GLY A 106 -9.98 -8.34 5.26
N VAL A 107 -10.64 -8.48 4.13
CA VAL A 107 -11.24 -7.36 3.40
C VAL A 107 -12.54 -6.94 4.07
N ARG A 108 -12.64 -5.66 4.39
CA ARG A 108 -13.84 -5.05 4.99
C ARG A 108 -14.54 -4.16 3.98
N ALA A 109 -15.81 -3.86 4.20
CA ALA A 109 -16.60 -3.00 3.32
C ALA A 109 -15.92 -1.64 3.02
N HIS A 110 -15.16 -1.10 3.98
CA HIS A 110 -14.38 0.12 3.76
C HIS A 110 -13.21 -0.12 2.79
N THR A 111 -12.52 -1.26 2.88
CA THR A 111 -11.47 -1.67 1.94
C THR A 111 -12.03 -1.82 0.53
N GLU A 112 -13.21 -2.44 0.38
CA GLU A 112 -13.90 -2.55 -0.91
C GLU A 112 -14.21 -1.17 -1.52
N ASN A 113 -14.69 -0.23 -0.70
CA ASN A 113 -14.96 1.14 -1.15
C ASN A 113 -13.68 1.87 -1.58
N ILE A 114 -12.57 1.71 -0.83
CA ILE A 114 -11.26 2.24 -1.21
C ILE A 114 -10.82 1.66 -2.55
N MET A 115 -10.87 0.33 -2.72
CA MET A 115 -10.45 -0.34 -3.96
C MET A 115 -11.27 0.16 -5.15
N ARG A 116 -12.60 0.30 -4.99
CA ARG A 116 -13.48 0.84 -6.03
C ARG A 116 -13.14 2.27 -6.41
N ALA A 117 -12.90 3.14 -5.43
CA ALA A 117 -12.53 4.53 -5.67
C ALA A 117 -11.19 4.66 -6.40
N LEU A 118 -10.21 3.80 -6.08
CA LEU A 118 -8.93 3.74 -6.78
C LEU A 118 -9.08 3.23 -8.22
N ASP A 119 -9.98 2.25 -8.46
CA ASP A 119 -10.32 1.78 -9.81
C ASP A 119 -10.97 2.89 -10.66
N GLU A 120 -11.91 3.64 -10.08
CA GLU A 120 -12.58 4.76 -10.75
C GLU A 120 -11.61 5.90 -11.08
N ALA A 121 -10.63 6.13 -10.20
CA ALA A 121 -9.57 7.13 -10.42
C ALA A 121 -8.44 6.64 -11.33
N ASN A 122 -8.41 5.37 -11.75
CA ASN A 122 -7.29 4.70 -12.42
C ASN A 122 -5.96 4.93 -11.71
N LEU A 123 -5.97 4.92 -10.37
CA LEU A 123 -4.79 5.21 -9.57
C LEU A 123 -3.99 3.93 -9.31
N PRO A 124 -2.69 3.89 -9.70
CA PRO A 124 -1.81 2.77 -9.41
C PRO A 124 -1.68 2.57 -7.89
N ARG A 125 -1.68 1.31 -7.46
CA ARG A 125 -1.69 1.00 -6.03
C ARG A 125 -0.82 -0.18 -5.67
N LEU A 126 -0.28 -0.12 -4.47
CA LEU A 126 0.36 -1.21 -3.76
C LEU A 126 -0.58 -1.67 -2.64
N VAL A 127 -0.83 -2.96 -2.52
CA VAL A 127 -1.54 -3.50 -1.35
C VAL A 127 -0.52 -4.03 -0.35
N PHE A 128 -0.64 -3.57 0.89
CA PHE A 128 0.21 -3.96 2.01
C PHE A 128 -0.61 -4.78 3.00
N ILE A 129 -0.37 -6.09 3.04
CA ILE A 129 -1.04 -6.99 3.99
C ILE A 129 -0.25 -6.98 5.29
N ASN A 130 -0.85 -6.44 6.34
CA ASN A 130 -0.25 -6.18 7.64
C ASN A 130 -0.73 -7.15 8.71
N LYS A 131 -0.06 -7.19 9.87
CA LYS A 131 -0.39 -8.02 11.05
C LYS A 131 -0.28 -9.53 10.78
N ILE A 132 0.63 -9.95 9.94
CA ILE A 132 0.89 -11.37 9.66
C ILE A 132 1.52 -12.12 10.84
N ASP A 133 2.07 -11.38 11.81
CA ASP A 133 2.59 -11.87 13.09
C ASP A 133 1.48 -12.31 14.05
N ARG A 134 0.23 -11.90 13.83
CA ARG A 134 -0.85 -12.13 14.78
C ARG A 134 -1.57 -13.46 14.56
N ALA A 135 -1.93 -14.13 15.64
CA ALA A 135 -2.71 -15.35 15.60
C ALA A 135 -3.99 -15.17 14.77
N GLY A 136 -4.22 -16.07 13.83
CA GLY A 136 -5.34 -16.02 12.89
C GLY A 136 -5.06 -15.22 11.63
N ALA A 137 -3.82 -14.78 11.39
CA ALA A 137 -3.41 -14.20 10.13
C ALA A 137 -3.49 -15.24 9.00
N ASP A 138 -4.05 -14.83 7.85
CA ASP A 138 -4.18 -15.63 6.63
C ASP A 138 -4.07 -14.70 5.42
N SER A 139 -2.85 -14.49 4.96
CA SER A 139 -2.59 -13.59 3.83
C SER A 139 -3.09 -14.18 2.50
N GLU A 140 -3.11 -15.50 2.34
CA GLU A 140 -3.61 -16.16 1.13
C GLU A 140 -5.13 -15.95 0.97
N ALA A 141 -5.89 -16.06 2.07
CA ALA A 141 -7.32 -15.75 2.05
C ALA A 141 -7.57 -14.28 1.68
N VAL A 142 -6.78 -13.34 2.24
CA VAL A 142 -6.88 -11.91 1.90
C VAL A 142 -6.55 -11.65 0.43
N ILE A 143 -5.53 -12.29 -0.13
CA ILE A 143 -5.18 -12.19 -1.56
C ILE A 143 -6.33 -12.70 -2.42
N ALA A 144 -6.95 -13.83 -2.06
CA ALA A 144 -8.09 -14.39 -2.79
C ALA A 144 -9.30 -13.45 -2.77
N GLU A 145 -9.62 -12.86 -1.59
CA GLU A 145 -10.69 -11.86 -1.46
C GLU A 145 -10.41 -10.63 -2.32
N LEU A 146 -9.21 -10.07 -2.26
CA LEU A 146 -8.79 -8.92 -3.06
C LEU A 146 -8.84 -9.21 -4.55
N SER A 147 -8.41 -10.40 -4.98
CA SER A 147 -8.44 -10.82 -6.39
C SER A 147 -9.86 -10.88 -6.94
N SER A 148 -10.86 -11.18 -6.10
CA SER A 148 -12.25 -11.16 -6.51
C SER A 148 -12.83 -9.74 -6.70
N LEU A 149 -12.21 -8.73 -6.11
CA LEU A 149 -12.64 -7.34 -6.15
C LEU A 149 -11.88 -6.49 -7.17
N ALA A 150 -10.62 -6.84 -7.41
CA ALA A 150 -9.75 -6.07 -8.29
C ALA A 150 -10.14 -6.25 -9.76
N LYS A 151 -10.08 -5.16 -10.54
CA LYS A 151 -10.30 -5.18 -11.99
C LYS A 151 -9.06 -5.57 -12.79
N CYS A 152 -7.92 -5.62 -12.14
CA CYS A 152 -6.62 -5.97 -12.74
C CYS A 152 -5.97 -7.11 -11.94
N PRO A 153 -5.07 -7.89 -12.56
CA PRO A 153 -4.35 -8.97 -11.89
C PRO A 153 -3.64 -8.47 -10.63
N LEU A 154 -3.67 -9.26 -9.58
CA LEU A 154 -2.90 -9.03 -8.37
C LEU A 154 -1.60 -9.83 -8.45
N LEU A 155 -0.47 -9.14 -8.29
CA LEU A 155 0.84 -9.77 -8.30
C LEU A 155 1.45 -9.78 -6.89
N PRO A 156 1.44 -10.94 -6.18
CA PRO A 156 2.09 -11.04 -4.89
C PRO A 156 3.61 -10.93 -5.03
N LEU A 157 4.21 -9.86 -4.48
CA LEU A 157 5.66 -9.61 -4.53
C LEU A 157 6.44 -10.39 -3.47
N THR A 158 5.76 -10.81 -2.41
CA THR A 158 6.38 -11.53 -1.30
C THR A 158 5.68 -12.86 -1.06
N VAL A 159 6.37 -13.75 -0.37
CA VAL A 159 5.81 -14.97 0.21
C VAL A 159 6.08 -14.95 1.70
N CYS A 160 5.06 -15.23 2.50
CA CYS A 160 5.19 -15.40 3.94
C CYS A 160 5.06 -16.85 4.34
N ARG A 161 5.67 -17.21 5.46
CA ARG A 161 5.62 -18.54 6.06
C ARG A 161 5.39 -18.39 7.55
N ASP A 162 4.76 -19.40 8.13
CA ASP A 162 4.49 -19.48 9.58
C ASP A 162 3.69 -18.26 10.09
N GLU A 163 2.75 -17.76 9.29
CA GLU A 163 1.90 -16.64 9.67
C GLU A 163 1.16 -16.92 10.98
N GLY A 164 1.04 -15.90 11.82
CA GLY A 164 0.42 -16.03 13.15
C GLY A 164 1.28 -16.72 14.21
N LEU A 165 2.53 -17.04 13.90
CA LEU A 165 3.50 -17.63 14.82
C LEU A 165 4.69 -16.69 15.03
N ASP A 166 5.39 -16.81 16.14
CA ASP A 166 6.61 -16.04 16.43
C ASP A 166 7.76 -16.32 15.44
N SER A 167 7.68 -17.43 14.70
CA SER A 167 8.65 -17.87 13.69
C SER A 167 8.37 -17.34 12.29
N TYR A 168 7.33 -16.49 12.12
CA TYR A 168 6.96 -16.01 10.80
C TYR A 168 8.13 -15.38 10.05
N SER A 169 8.12 -15.50 8.75
CA SER A 169 9.13 -14.92 7.88
C SER A 169 8.53 -14.52 6.54
N CYS A 170 9.03 -13.42 5.97
CA CYS A 170 8.64 -12.98 4.63
C CYS A 170 9.88 -12.80 3.76
N ALA A 171 9.77 -13.19 2.52
CA ALA A 171 10.82 -13.01 1.51
C ALA A 171 10.25 -12.48 0.21
N MET A 172 11.02 -11.65 -0.49
CA MET A 172 10.67 -11.21 -1.83
C MET A 172 10.68 -12.40 -2.78
N LYS A 173 9.69 -12.48 -3.66
CA LYS A 173 9.69 -13.43 -4.77
C LYS A 173 10.75 -13.01 -5.79
N THR A 174 11.52 -13.97 -6.26
CA THR A 174 12.58 -13.76 -7.25
C THR A 174 12.64 -14.97 -8.17
N GLY A 175 13.33 -14.84 -9.32
CA GLY A 175 13.55 -15.93 -10.27
C GLY A 175 12.68 -15.84 -11.51
N ASP A 176 12.91 -16.79 -12.44
CA ASP A 176 12.30 -16.77 -13.77
C ASP A 176 10.77 -16.91 -13.72
N ASP A 177 10.25 -17.75 -12.82
CA ASP A 177 8.80 -17.94 -12.65
C ASP A 177 8.12 -16.64 -12.20
N PHE A 178 8.77 -15.87 -11.31
CA PHE A 178 8.26 -14.58 -10.88
C PHE A 178 8.31 -13.55 -12.02
N SER A 179 9.41 -13.51 -12.78
CA SER A 179 9.56 -12.64 -13.95
C SER A 179 8.51 -12.96 -15.02
N ALA A 180 8.21 -14.23 -15.24
CA ALA A 180 7.15 -14.65 -16.16
C ALA A 180 5.77 -14.18 -15.68
N ALA A 181 5.45 -14.33 -14.39
CA ALA A 181 4.18 -13.87 -13.82
C ALA A 181 4.02 -12.35 -13.91
N VAL A 182 5.11 -11.60 -13.71
CA VAL A 182 5.13 -10.13 -13.91
C VAL A 182 4.81 -9.79 -15.36
N THR A 183 5.47 -10.44 -16.30
CA THR A 183 5.27 -10.21 -17.75
C THR A 183 3.83 -10.54 -18.16
N GLU A 184 3.28 -11.66 -17.72
CA GLU A 184 1.89 -12.06 -17.99
C GLU A 184 0.90 -11.01 -17.47
N ALA A 185 1.06 -10.59 -16.22
CA ALA A 185 0.19 -9.56 -15.63
C ALA A 185 0.30 -8.21 -16.34
N LEU A 186 1.49 -7.85 -16.85
CA LEU A 186 1.68 -6.63 -17.66
C LEU A 186 0.96 -6.74 -19.01
N CYS A 187 1.09 -7.87 -19.71
CA CYS A 187 0.43 -8.10 -21.01
C CYS A 187 -1.10 -8.06 -20.87
N GLU A 188 -1.66 -8.55 -19.75
CA GLU A 188 -3.10 -8.50 -19.51
C GLU A 188 -3.64 -7.09 -19.27
N THR A 189 -2.81 -6.18 -18.76
CA THR A 189 -3.24 -4.84 -18.31
C THR A 189 -2.81 -3.70 -19.21
N CYS A 190 -1.78 -3.90 -20.05
CA CYS A 190 -1.17 -2.86 -20.85
C CYS A 190 -0.93 -3.37 -22.30
N PRO A 191 -1.71 -2.89 -23.29
CA PRO A 191 -1.53 -3.30 -24.69
C PRO A 191 -0.13 -3.01 -25.23
N GLU A 192 0.50 -1.92 -24.79
CA GLU A 192 1.87 -1.57 -25.18
C GLU A 192 2.89 -2.57 -24.62
N ALA A 193 2.64 -3.14 -23.45
CA ALA A 193 3.48 -4.20 -22.88
C ALA A 193 3.33 -5.53 -23.63
N GLU A 194 2.11 -5.86 -24.07
CA GLU A 194 1.85 -7.02 -24.91
C GLU A 194 2.57 -6.90 -26.27
N GLU A 195 2.49 -5.72 -26.92
CA GLU A 195 3.16 -5.45 -28.18
C GLU A 195 4.68 -5.51 -28.05
N ALA A 196 5.25 -4.92 -26.98
CA ALA A 196 6.67 -4.97 -26.68
C ALA A 196 7.14 -6.40 -26.41
N PHE A 197 6.38 -7.20 -25.68
CA PHE A 197 6.68 -8.61 -25.41
C PHE A 197 6.67 -9.44 -26.71
N LEU A 198 5.69 -9.23 -27.59
CA LEU A 198 5.60 -9.92 -28.87
C LEU A 198 6.71 -9.53 -29.87
N SER A 199 7.26 -8.32 -29.74
CA SER A 199 8.38 -7.82 -30.55
C SER A 199 9.77 -8.05 -29.95
N ASP A 200 9.87 -8.77 -28.83
CA ASP A 200 11.12 -9.02 -28.11
C ASP A 200 11.82 -7.72 -27.62
N GLU A 201 11.04 -6.66 -27.43
CA GLU A 201 11.51 -5.39 -26.88
C GLU A 201 11.54 -5.42 -25.34
N ILE A 202 12.47 -4.66 -24.75
CA ILE A 202 12.59 -4.56 -23.29
C ILE A 202 11.42 -3.72 -22.74
N LEU A 203 10.62 -4.28 -21.84
CA LEU A 203 9.60 -3.57 -21.12
C LEU A 203 10.23 -2.48 -20.22
N HIS A 204 9.78 -1.24 -20.37
CA HIS A 204 10.25 -0.14 -19.54
C HIS A 204 9.56 -0.12 -18.17
N ASN A 205 10.28 0.33 -17.15
CA ASN A 205 9.79 0.42 -15.75
C ASN A 205 8.48 1.21 -15.58
N GLU A 206 8.14 2.09 -16.50
CA GLU A 206 6.91 2.88 -16.46
C GLU A 206 5.64 2.02 -16.57
N ASN A 207 5.73 0.85 -17.22
CA ASN A 207 4.60 -0.07 -17.37
C ASN A 207 4.28 -0.86 -16.09
N TYR A 208 5.24 -0.99 -15.17
CA TYR A 208 5.03 -1.69 -13.90
C TYR A 208 4.05 -0.99 -12.95
N ALA A 209 3.78 0.31 -13.17
CA ALA A 209 2.83 1.07 -12.36
C ALA A 209 1.36 0.64 -12.55
N LEU A 210 1.06 -0.09 -13.63
CA LEU A 210 -0.29 -0.52 -13.98
C LEU A 210 -0.74 -1.80 -13.25
N ILE A 211 0.18 -2.49 -12.55
CA ILE A 211 -0.13 -3.72 -11.82
C ILE A 211 -0.36 -3.40 -10.35
N VAL A 212 -1.43 -3.96 -9.77
CA VAL A 212 -1.60 -3.96 -8.31
C VAL A 212 -0.57 -4.89 -7.71
N GLN A 213 0.36 -4.31 -6.95
CA GLN A 213 1.42 -5.06 -6.28
C GLN A 213 1.00 -5.34 -4.84
N ILE A 214 1.14 -6.58 -4.39
CA ILE A 214 0.86 -6.96 -3.00
C ILE A 214 2.18 -7.18 -2.28
N TRP A 215 2.41 -6.38 -1.25
CA TRP A 215 3.51 -6.56 -0.31
C TRP A 215 2.96 -7.17 0.97
N LEU A 216 3.60 -8.23 1.43
CA LEU A 216 3.36 -8.84 2.73
C LEU A 216 4.54 -8.47 3.62
N ILE A 217 4.31 -7.69 4.67
CA ILE A 217 5.32 -7.34 5.67
C ILE A 217 4.65 -7.35 7.05
N SER A 218 5.37 -7.88 8.02
CA SER A 218 5.00 -7.88 9.44
C SER A 218 5.31 -6.53 10.10
#